data_235c861b24f4ce7360cc9379d537a458
#
_entry.id   235c861b24f4ce7360cc9379d537a458
#
_cell.length_a   1.000
_cell.length_b   1.000
_cell.length_c   1.000
_cell.angle_alpha   90.00
_cell.angle_beta   90.00
_cell.angle_gamma   90.00
#
_symmetry.space_group_name_H-M   'P 1'
#
loop_
_entity.id
_entity.type
_entity.pdbx_description
1 polymer ?
#
loop_
_entity_poly.entity_id
_entity_poly.type
_entity_poly.pdbx_seq_one_letter_code
_entity_poly.pdbx_strand_id
1 'polypeptide(L)'
;MKINDTLEGNCNSIENLNAYLRQKGKNHNCYKAYTSLSRVVEIRDTKFLYLSNGETWNDVIDRNNFNSATNLVVNYGKCFSFSQDENVAMWMLHGGIDKLSGMIDFTKKGMHSILATNLINVGYFDGDGKFKTEKTLTKENFDIYITDIVYYKVNGNGYYINRSEESYNCLSNELFEKLQCCKKTYPWKYENECRLIVSINKKLITNKCKIVQINLDGMDLGKSFERVYRGPNYPLKNFQNSLPSKLDNTIDWSLCDGKHCINNRKGI
;
A
#
# COMPACT_ATOMS: atom_id res chain seq x y z
N MET A 1 -9.61 7.81 24.72
CA MET A 1 -8.14 7.78 24.58
C MET A 1 -7.70 9.11 23.94
N LYS A 2 -6.79 9.87 24.54
CA LYS A 2 -6.30 11.14 23.97
C LYS A 2 -5.02 10.84 23.18
N ILE A 3 -5.10 10.97 21.86
CA ILE A 3 -3.96 10.77 20.96
C ILE A 3 -3.13 12.06 20.97
N ASN A 4 -1.82 11.93 21.21
CA ASN A 4 -0.88 13.07 21.16
C ASN A 4 -0.57 13.40 19.69
N ASP A 5 -0.28 14.66 19.40
CA ASP A 5 0.05 15.11 18.03
C ASP A 5 1.43 14.65 17.56
N THR A 6 2.24 14.13 18.45
CA THR A 6 3.60 13.66 18.16
C THR A 6 3.73 12.14 18.29
N LEU A 7 4.64 11.55 17.51
CA LEU A 7 4.93 10.12 17.59
C LEU A 7 5.46 9.77 19.00
N GLU A 8 6.39 10.57 19.55
CA GLU A 8 6.97 10.35 20.88
C GLU A 8 5.91 10.31 21.97
N GLY A 9 4.98 11.26 21.92
CA GLY A 9 3.91 11.34 22.91
C GLY A 9 2.98 10.13 22.91
N ASN A 10 3.04 9.30 21.87
CA ASN A 10 2.25 8.06 21.74
C ASN A 10 3.08 6.78 21.93
N CYS A 11 4.39 6.87 22.12
CA CYS A 11 5.26 5.71 22.38
C CYS A 11 5.18 5.18 23.83
N ASN A 12 4.17 5.53 24.57
CA ASN A 12 3.93 5.06 25.94
C ASN A 12 3.12 3.75 25.99
N SER A 13 2.36 3.44 24.95
CA SER A 13 1.65 2.17 24.81
C SER A 13 1.46 1.79 23.35
N ILE A 14 1.28 0.48 23.09
CA ILE A 14 1.05 -0.01 21.72
C ILE A 14 -0.30 0.48 21.17
N GLU A 15 -1.30 0.62 22.02
CA GLU A 15 -2.64 1.10 21.64
C GLU A 15 -2.58 2.56 21.17
N ASN A 16 -1.88 3.43 21.93
CA ASN A 16 -1.70 4.83 21.57
C ASN A 16 -0.90 4.98 20.28
N LEU A 17 0.20 4.21 20.15
CA LEU A 17 1.04 4.23 18.97
C LEU A 17 0.28 3.76 17.72
N ASN A 18 -0.42 2.65 17.79
CA ASN A 18 -1.24 2.16 16.68
C ASN A 18 -2.36 3.15 16.32
N ALA A 19 -3.04 3.74 17.30
CA ALA A 19 -4.07 4.74 17.05
C ALA A 19 -3.50 5.98 16.35
N TYR A 20 -2.33 6.46 16.79
CA TYR A 20 -1.63 7.57 16.14
C TYR A 20 -1.26 7.26 14.69
N LEU A 21 -0.64 6.11 14.43
CA LEU A 21 -0.24 5.70 13.08
C LEU A 21 -1.45 5.52 12.15
N ARG A 22 -2.54 4.93 12.64
CA ARG A 22 -3.81 4.82 11.90
C ARG A 22 -4.44 6.18 11.61
N GLN A 23 -4.38 7.11 12.57
CA GLN A 23 -4.87 8.48 12.34
C GLN A 23 -4.04 9.20 11.28
N LYS A 24 -2.70 9.06 11.32
CA LYS A 24 -1.82 9.63 10.29
C LYS A 24 -2.10 9.02 8.93
N GLY A 25 -2.17 7.70 8.84
CA GLY A 25 -2.46 6.99 7.59
C GLY A 25 -3.77 7.44 6.93
N LYS A 26 -4.82 7.74 7.71
CA LYS A 26 -6.11 8.25 7.20
C LYS A 26 -6.07 9.69 6.67
N ASN A 27 -5.04 10.45 7.03
CA ASN A 27 -5.01 11.90 6.82
C ASN A 27 -4.14 12.34 5.65
N HIS A 28 -3.53 11.43 4.90
CA HIS A 28 -2.82 11.78 3.69
C HIS A 28 -3.77 12.26 2.59
N ASN A 29 -3.28 13.14 1.72
CA ASN A 29 -4.08 13.72 0.63
C ASN A 29 -4.17 12.77 -0.57
N CYS A 30 -3.17 11.90 -0.77
CA CYS A 30 -3.09 10.95 -1.86
C CYS A 30 -2.50 9.61 -1.40
N TYR A 31 -2.82 8.56 -2.14
CA TYR A 31 -2.36 7.18 -1.89
C TYR A 31 -2.00 6.55 -3.23
N LYS A 32 -0.72 6.58 -3.57
CA LYS A 32 -0.19 6.11 -4.85
C LYS A 32 0.20 4.64 -4.76
N ALA A 33 -0.47 3.78 -5.50
CA ALA A 33 -0.11 2.38 -5.63
C ALA A 33 0.78 2.18 -6.85
N TYR A 34 2.05 1.84 -6.63
CA TYR A 34 3.00 1.46 -7.68
C TYR A 34 3.02 -0.06 -7.84
N THR A 35 2.87 -0.53 -9.08
CA THR A 35 2.92 -1.96 -9.41
C THR A 35 3.15 -2.12 -10.93
N SER A 36 2.95 -3.31 -11.51
CA SER A 36 2.99 -3.45 -12.97
C SER A 36 1.84 -2.67 -13.63
N LEU A 37 2.08 -2.16 -14.83
CA LEU A 37 1.08 -1.40 -15.58
C LEU A 37 -0.19 -2.23 -15.83
N SER A 38 -0.04 -3.51 -16.17
CA SER A 38 -1.17 -4.42 -16.35
C SER A 38 -2.03 -4.52 -15.10
N ARG A 39 -1.42 -4.56 -13.92
CA ARG A 39 -2.15 -4.65 -12.66
C ARG A 39 -2.91 -3.36 -12.32
N VAL A 40 -2.33 -2.17 -12.58
CA VAL A 40 -3.07 -0.92 -12.33
C VAL A 40 -4.21 -0.73 -13.32
N VAL A 41 -4.03 -1.11 -14.57
CA VAL A 41 -5.10 -1.14 -15.58
C VAL A 41 -6.22 -2.08 -15.15
N GLU A 42 -5.88 -3.29 -14.72
CA GLU A 42 -6.84 -4.25 -14.19
C GLU A 42 -7.65 -3.66 -13.01
N ILE A 43 -6.98 -3.04 -12.03
CA ILE A 43 -7.67 -2.42 -10.87
C ILE A 43 -8.65 -1.34 -11.35
N ARG A 44 -8.25 -0.48 -12.28
CA ARG A 44 -9.11 0.59 -12.82
C ARG A 44 -10.33 -0.01 -13.54
N ASP A 45 -10.12 -0.99 -14.41
CA ASP A 45 -11.16 -1.50 -15.31
C ASP A 45 -12.12 -2.46 -14.60
N THR A 46 -11.59 -3.32 -13.72
CA THR A 46 -12.41 -4.30 -12.99
C THR A 46 -13.00 -3.73 -11.69
N LYS A 47 -12.48 -2.60 -11.22
CA LYS A 47 -12.85 -2.02 -9.90
C LYS A 47 -12.58 -2.99 -8.75
N PHE A 48 -11.58 -3.87 -8.86
CA PHE A 48 -11.15 -4.76 -7.78
C PHE A 48 -9.77 -4.38 -7.27
N LEU A 49 -9.68 -4.15 -5.96
CA LEU A 49 -8.41 -3.96 -5.26
C LEU A 49 -8.03 -5.26 -4.56
N TYR A 50 -6.77 -5.69 -4.76
CA TYR A 50 -6.26 -6.92 -4.17
C TYR A 50 -5.21 -6.61 -3.11
N LEU A 51 -5.35 -7.24 -1.93
CA LEU A 51 -4.39 -7.21 -0.84
C LEU A 51 -3.82 -8.61 -0.66
N SER A 52 -2.51 -8.74 -0.50
CA SER A 52 -1.84 -10.02 -0.28
C SER A 52 -1.50 -10.24 1.20
N ASN A 53 -1.34 -11.49 1.60
CA ASN A 53 -0.89 -11.84 2.95
C ASN A 53 0.63 -11.60 3.17
N GLY A 54 1.31 -10.95 2.23
CA GLY A 54 2.72 -10.58 2.32
C GLY A 54 3.72 -11.69 2.00
N GLU A 55 3.32 -12.95 1.82
CA GLU A 55 4.24 -14.07 1.55
C GLU A 55 5.13 -13.86 0.31
N THR A 56 4.66 -13.09 -0.67
CA THR A 56 5.36 -12.81 -1.93
C THR A 56 6.06 -11.46 -1.97
N TRP A 57 6.13 -10.73 -0.86
CA TRP A 57 6.79 -9.42 -0.82
C TRP A 57 8.30 -9.58 -1.00
N ASN A 58 8.90 -8.62 -1.71
CA ASN A 58 10.34 -8.67 -2.05
C ASN A 58 11.25 -8.53 -0.84
N ASP A 59 10.90 -7.68 0.13
CA ASP A 59 11.65 -7.51 1.36
C ASP A 59 11.36 -8.68 2.33
N VAL A 60 12.37 -9.50 2.57
CA VAL A 60 12.27 -10.69 3.45
C VAL A 60 12.01 -10.28 4.91
N ILE A 61 12.61 -9.18 5.36
CA ILE A 61 12.44 -8.68 6.74
C ILE A 61 11.00 -8.19 6.90
N ASP A 62 10.52 -7.42 5.94
CA ASP A 62 9.15 -6.91 5.93
C ASP A 62 8.12 -8.04 5.85
N ARG A 63 8.34 -9.02 4.98
CA ARG A 63 7.53 -10.24 4.86
C ARG A 63 7.41 -10.98 6.19
N ASN A 64 8.52 -11.20 6.88
CA ASN A 64 8.54 -11.87 8.18
C ASN A 64 7.83 -11.05 9.24
N ASN A 65 8.05 -9.74 9.28
CA ASN A 65 7.37 -8.84 10.21
C ASN A 65 5.86 -8.81 9.98
N PHE A 66 5.41 -8.86 8.73
CA PHE A 66 3.98 -8.80 8.39
C PHE A 66 3.21 -10.05 8.82
N ASN A 67 3.81 -11.23 8.68
CA ASN A 67 3.20 -12.53 8.98
C ASN A 67 3.53 -13.07 10.38
N SER A 68 4.50 -12.50 11.09
CA SER A 68 4.95 -12.99 12.40
C SER A 68 3.94 -12.76 13.51
N ALA A 69 2.88 -12.06 13.21
CA ALA A 69 1.87 -11.66 14.14
C ALA A 69 0.93 -12.79 14.50
N THR A 70 0.83 -13.10 15.72
CA THR A 70 -0.19 -13.88 16.43
C THR A 70 -0.78 -15.08 15.66
N ASN A 71 -0.85 -16.23 16.31
CA ASN A 71 -1.54 -17.42 15.78
C ASN A 71 -3.06 -17.24 15.56
N LEU A 72 -3.61 -16.05 15.81
CA LEU A 72 -5.06 -15.79 15.86
C LEU A 72 -5.60 -15.06 14.61
N VAL A 73 -4.80 -14.20 14.00
CA VAL A 73 -5.24 -13.42 12.83
C VAL A 73 -4.29 -13.58 11.66
N VAL A 74 -4.83 -13.42 10.46
CA VAL A 74 -4.05 -13.28 9.22
C VAL A 74 -4.26 -11.87 8.71
N ASN A 75 -3.16 -11.18 8.39
CA ASN A 75 -3.18 -9.86 7.82
C ASN A 75 -2.99 -9.92 6.30
N TYR A 76 -3.70 -9.06 5.60
CA TYR A 76 -3.58 -8.83 4.18
C TYR A 76 -3.30 -7.36 3.95
N GLY A 77 -2.29 -7.04 3.18
CA GLY A 77 -1.84 -5.67 3.00
C GLY A 77 -1.66 -5.23 1.56
N LYS A 78 -1.83 -3.94 1.37
CA LYS A 78 -1.47 -3.21 0.15
C LYS A 78 -0.72 -1.95 0.54
N CYS A 79 0.47 -1.78 -0.02
CA CYS A 79 1.32 -0.62 0.21
C CYS A 79 0.94 0.53 -0.73
N PHE A 80 0.99 1.75 -0.19
CA PHE A 80 0.79 2.99 -0.90
C PHE A 80 1.88 3.98 -0.52
N SER A 81 2.36 4.77 -1.46
CA SER A 81 3.15 5.96 -1.16
C SER A 81 2.22 7.15 -0.98
N PHE A 82 2.44 7.94 0.07
CA PHE A 82 1.70 9.17 0.31
C PHE A 82 2.48 10.43 -0.12
N SER A 83 3.60 10.28 -0.81
CA SER A 83 4.34 11.42 -1.40
C SER A 83 3.45 12.18 -2.36
N GLN A 84 3.46 13.52 -2.26
CA GLN A 84 2.79 14.38 -3.25
C GLN A 84 3.47 14.26 -4.61
N ASP A 85 4.80 14.26 -4.61
CA ASP A 85 5.60 14.04 -5.81
C ASP A 85 5.71 12.55 -6.15
N GLU A 86 5.97 12.26 -7.41
CA GLU A 86 6.31 10.92 -7.84
C GLU A 86 7.69 10.51 -7.33
N ASN A 87 7.84 9.24 -7.03
CA ASN A 87 9.08 8.70 -6.51
C ASN A 87 9.74 7.77 -7.54
N VAL A 88 10.89 8.18 -8.07
CA VAL A 88 11.65 7.42 -9.09
C VAL A 88 12.00 6.01 -8.60
N ALA A 89 12.39 5.87 -7.33
CA ALA A 89 12.72 4.56 -6.79
C ALA A 89 11.50 3.62 -6.76
N MET A 90 10.30 4.15 -6.47
CA MET A 90 9.06 3.37 -6.52
C MET A 90 8.76 2.88 -7.93
N TRP A 91 8.98 3.71 -8.94
CA TRP A 91 8.85 3.29 -10.34
C TRP A 91 9.78 2.15 -10.70
N MET A 92 11.03 2.21 -10.24
CA MET A 92 12.04 1.18 -10.54
C MET A 92 11.79 -0.13 -9.81
N LEU A 93 11.37 -0.06 -8.54
CA LEU A 93 11.20 -1.24 -7.69
C LEU A 93 9.93 -2.03 -8.02
N HIS A 94 8.86 -1.34 -8.42
CA HIS A 94 7.56 -1.98 -8.60
C HIS A 94 7.19 -2.21 -10.06
N GLY A 95 8.08 -1.93 -11.01
CA GLY A 95 7.86 -2.11 -12.45
C GLY A 95 7.75 -3.55 -12.94
N GLY A 96 8.03 -4.52 -12.06
CA GLY A 96 8.04 -5.93 -12.47
C GLY A 96 9.22 -6.31 -13.35
N ILE A 97 9.26 -7.58 -13.78
CA ILE A 97 10.31 -8.16 -14.62
C ILE A 97 10.42 -7.43 -15.97
N ASP A 98 9.29 -7.01 -16.51
CA ASP A 98 9.19 -6.38 -17.82
C ASP A 98 9.50 -4.87 -17.80
N LYS A 99 9.86 -4.32 -16.64
CA LYS A 99 10.08 -2.88 -16.44
C LYS A 99 8.87 -2.00 -16.83
N LEU A 100 7.71 -2.58 -16.97
CA LEU A 100 6.47 -1.89 -17.28
C LEU A 100 5.76 -1.52 -15.97
N SER A 101 6.27 -0.48 -15.33
CA SER A 101 5.66 0.03 -14.11
C SER A 101 4.43 0.89 -14.41
N GLY A 102 3.46 0.79 -13.51
CA GLY A 102 2.27 1.61 -13.51
C GLY A 102 2.00 2.17 -12.12
N MET A 103 1.26 3.26 -12.07
CA MET A 103 0.76 3.86 -10.84
C MET A 103 -0.70 4.21 -10.97
N ILE A 104 -1.44 4.01 -9.90
CA ILE A 104 -2.81 4.48 -9.71
C ILE A 104 -2.88 5.25 -8.41
N ASP A 105 -3.58 6.38 -8.40
CA ASP A 105 -3.67 7.28 -7.26
C ASP A 105 -5.09 7.34 -6.72
N PHE A 106 -5.22 7.18 -5.41
CA PHE A 106 -6.47 7.30 -4.68
C PHE A 106 -6.46 8.60 -3.87
N THR A 107 -7.54 9.34 -3.93
CA THR A 107 -7.73 10.52 -3.07
C THR A 107 -7.98 10.10 -1.62
N LYS A 108 -7.84 11.04 -0.68
CA LYS A 108 -8.24 10.85 0.73
C LYS A 108 -9.69 10.35 0.84
N LYS A 109 -10.62 10.94 0.07
CA LYS A 109 -12.02 10.53 0.05
C LYS A 109 -12.19 9.11 -0.47
N GLY A 110 -11.46 8.75 -1.54
CA GLY A 110 -11.45 7.39 -2.08
C GLY A 110 -10.95 6.37 -1.07
N MET A 111 -9.88 6.67 -0.35
CA MET A 111 -9.37 5.79 0.71
C MET A 111 -10.38 5.65 1.85
N HIS A 112 -11.06 6.72 2.25
CA HIS A 112 -12.12 6.64 3.26
C HIS A 112 -13.29 5.77 2.79
N SER A 113 -13.66 5.83 1.51
CA SER A 113 -14.69 4.93 0.93
C SER A 113 -14.25 3.46 1.00
N ILE A 114 -13.00 3.17 0.70
CA ILE A 114 -12.43 1.81 0.84
C ILE A 114 -12.46 1.34 2.30
N LEU A 115 -12.09 2.20 3.26
CA LEU A 115 -12.13 1.87 4.68
C LEU A 115 -13.55 1.62 5.22
N ALA A 116 -14.56 2.17 4.55
CA ALA A 116 -15.98 1.97 4.88
C ALA A 116 -16.58 0.70 4.26
N THR A 117 -15.80 -0.11 3.54
CA THR A 117 -16.34 -1.35 2.94
C THR A 117 -16.93 -2.28 3.99
N ASN A 118 -18.08 -2.88 3.66
CA ASN A 118 -18.80 -3.81 4.53
C ASN A 118 -18.66 -5.28 4.09
N LEU A 119 -18.08 -5.51 2.92
CA LEU A 119 -17.98 -6.82 2.33
C LEU A 119 -16.62 -7.00 1.66
N ILE A 120 -15.98 -8.15 1.86
CA ILE A 120 -14.74 -8.55 1.19
C ILE A 120 -14.83 -9.99 0.73
N ASN A 121 -14.11 -10.31 -0.36
CA ASN A 121 -13.90 -11.68 -0.78
C ASN A 121 -12.50 -12.14 -0.38
N VAL A 122 -12.38 -13.35 0.11
CA VAL A 122 -11.10 -13.97 0.46
C VAL A 122 -10.88 -15.20 -0.42
N GLY A 123 -9.66 -15.33 -0.96
CA GLY A 123 -9.37 -16.42 -1.88
C GLY A 123 -7.92 -16.44 -2.36
N TYR A 124 -7.73 -16.85 -3.61
CA TYR A 124 -6.43 -17.01 -4.25
C TYR A 124 -6.51 -16.75 -5.76
N PHE A 125 -5.36 -16.54 -6.40
CA PHE A 125 -5.27 -16.57 -7.86
C PHE A 125 -4.98 -18.00 -8.32
N ASP A 126 -5.75 -18.50 -9.31
CA ASP A 126 -5.49 -19.80 -9.95
C ASP A 126 -4.29 -19.74 -10.91
N GLY A 127 -3.99 -20.88 -11.57
CA GLY A 127 -2.89 -21.00 -12.52
C GLY A 127 -3.00 -20.06 -13.74
N ASP A 128 -4.20 -19.62 -14.07
CA ASP A 128 -4.48 -18.66 -15.15
C ASP A 128 -4.47 -17.20 -14.67
N GLY A 129 -4.13 -16.95 -13.40
CA GLY A 129 -4.13 -15.62 -12.78
C GLY A 129 -5.52 -15.07 -12.49
N LYS A 130 -6.58 -15.88 -12.53
CA LYS A 130 -7.94 -15.47 -12.19
C LYS A 130 -8.20 -15.62 -10.71
N PHE A 131 -8.80 -14.60 -10.09
CA PHE A 131 -9.18 -14.66 -8.69
C PHE A 131 -10.32 -15.67 -8.45
N LYS A 132 -10.11 -16.55 -7.48
CA LYS A 132 -11.10 -17.53 -7.01
C LYS A 132 -11.50 -17.19 -5.58
N THR A 133 -12.77 -16.88 -5.39
CA THR A 133 -13.34 -16.63 -4.08
C THR A 133 -13.56 -17.94 -3.33
N GLU A 134 -12.92 -18.09 -2.17
CA GLU A 134 -13.17 -19.20 -1.24
C GLU A 134 -14.27 -18.81 -0.25
N LYS A 135 -14.30 -17.55 0.16
CA LYS A 135 -15.26 -17.05 1.13
C LYS A 135 -15.53 -15.56 0.96
N THR A 136 -16.77 -15.17 1.20
CA THR A 136 -17.17 -13.76 1.36
C THR A 136 -17.40 -13.47 2.84
N LEU A 137 -16.83 -12.38 3.33
CA LEU A 137 -16.90 -11.97 4.74
C LEU A 137 -17.57 -10.60 4.85
N THR A 138 -18.41 -10.45 5.88
CA THR A 138 -19.05 -9.20 6.25
C THR A 138 -18.26 -8.48 7.34
N LYS A 139 -18.52 -7.21 7.59
CA LYS A 139 -17.74 -6.29 8.42
C LYS A 139 -17.45 -6.78 9.83
N GLU A 140 -18.33 -7.56 10.43
CA GLU A 140 -18.13 -8.17 11.75
C GLU A 140 -17.03 -9.24 11.80
N ASN A 141 -16.59 -9.74 10.63
CA ASN A 141 -15.63 -10.83 10.50
C ASN A 141 -14.21 -10.36 10.15
N PHE A 142 -14.02 -9.06 9.93
CA PHE A 142 -12.71 -8.48 9.61
C PHE A 142 -12.56 -7.06 10.16
N ASP A 143 -11.33 -6.67 10.44
CA ASP A 143 -10.95 -5.27 10.65
C ASP A 143 -10.25 -4.75 9.40
N ILE A 144 -10.57 -3.51 9.00
CA ILE A 144 -9.89 -2.82 7.89
C ILE A 144 -9.43 -1.44 8.35
N TYR A 145 -8.15 -1.16 8.14
CA TYR A 145 -7.55 0.12 8.53
C TYR A 145 -6.38 0.48 7.63
N ILE A 146 -6.01 1.75 7.62
CA ILE A 146 -4.78 2.22 7.00
C ILE A 146 -3.86 2.78 8.09
N THR A 147 -2.58 2.51 7.97
CA THR A 147 -1.57 2.89 8.98
C THR A 147 -0.29 3.37 8.30
N ASP A 148 0.35 4.38 8.87
CA ASP A 148 1.69 4.79 8.48
C ASP A 148 2.72 3.75 8.90
N ILE A 149 3.84 3.73 8.21
CA ILE A 149 4.98 2.89 8.52
C ILE A 149 5.96 3.63 9.40
N VAL A 150 6.39 2.96 10.46
CA VAL A 150 7.49 3.40 11.30
C VAL A 150 8.81 2.89 10.71
N TYR A 151 9.68 3.81 10.30
CA TYR A 151 11.02 3.45 9.82
C TYR A 151 11.99 3.44 10.98
N TYR A 152 12.73 2.34 11.14
CA TYR A 152 13.63 2.14 12.26
C TYR A 152 15.05 1.84 11.84
N LYS A 153 16.01 2.19 12.71
CA LYS A 153 17.40 1.75 12.65
C LYS A 153 17.69 0.89 13.87
N VAL A 154 18.62 -0.03 13.71
CA VAL A 154 19.17 -0.82 14.82
C VAL A 154 20.53 -0.20 15.18
N ASN A 155 20.74 0.12 16.44
CA ASN A 155 22.04 0.56 16.95
C ASN A 155 22.29 -0.10 18.30
N GLY A 156 23.30 -0.99 18.36
CA GLY A 156 23.56 -1.78 19.56
C GLY A 156 22.36 -2.63 19.97
N ASN A 157 21.85 -2.41 21.18
CA ASN A 157 20.74 -3.17 21.76
C ASN A 157 19.37 -2.50 21.62
N GLY A 158 19.24 -1.44 20.81
CA GLY A 158 18.00 -0.69 20.72
C GLY A 158 17.49 -0.44 19.31
N TYR A 159 16.18 -0.18 19.21
CA TYR A 159 15.51 0.25 17.99
C TYR A 159 15.24 1.75 18.06
N TYR A 160 15.65 2.46 17.03
CA TYR A 160 15.51 3.90 16.94
C TYR A 160 14.60 4.27 15.79
N ILE A 161 13.60 5.11 16.09
CA ILE A 161 12.76 5.72 15.08
C ILE A 161 13.37 7.06 14.70
N ASN A 162 13.67 7.24 13.42
CA ASN A 162 14.17 8.52 12.92
C ASN A 162 12.99 9.37 12.45
N ARG A 163 12.85 10.54 13.05
CA ARG A 163 11.84 11.54 12.71
C ARG A 163 12.37 12.71 11.91
N SER A 164 13.54 13.17 12.29
CA SER A 164 14.34 14.18 11.60
C SER A 164 15.76 13.66 11.53
N GLU A 165 16.60 14.27 10.74
CA GLU A 165 18.01 13.86 10.64
C GLU A 165 18.76 13.95 11.99
N GLU A 166 18.20 14.64 12.99
CA GLU A 166 18.86 14.99 14.24
C GLU A 166 18.31 14.29 15.49
N SER A 167 17.10 13.71 15.48
CA SER A 167 16.52 13.10 16.68
C SER A 167 16.17 11.63 16.51
N TYR A 168 16.77 10.79 17.34
CA TYR A 168 16.45 9.37 17.47
C TYR A 168 15.67 9.13 18.75
N ASN A 169 14.43 8.67 18.64
CA ASN A 169 13.68 8.21 19.79
C ASN A 169 13.80 6.70 19.89
N CYS A 170 14.19 6.25 21.08
CA CYS A 170 14.26 4.83 21.38
C CYS A 170 12.85 4.29 21.65
N LEU A 171 12.44 3.28 20.90
CA LEU A 171 11.31 2.44 21.26
C LEU A 171 11.80 1.34 22.21
N SER A 172 11.02 1.05 23.25
CA SER A 172 11.29 -0.17 24.02
C SER A 172 11.19 -1.40 23.11
N ASN A 173 12.02 -2.40 23.38
CA ASN A 173 11.98 -3.65 22.62
C ASN A 173 10.57 -4.28 22.63
N GLU A 174 9.87 -4.17 23.75
CA GLU A 174 8.51 -4.69 23.89
C GLU A 174 7.52 -4.00 22.94
N LEU A 175 7.56 -2.66 22.83
CA LEU A 175 6.71 -1.93 21.90
C LEU A 175 7.10 -2.22 20.47
N PHE A 176 8.40 -2.32 20.18
CA PHE A 176 8.88 -2.62 18.84
C PHE A 176 8.40 -3.99 18.34
N GLU A 177 8.45 -5.02 19.19
CA GLU A 177 7.98 -6.37 18.84
C GLU A 177 6.45 -6.39 18.59
N LYS A 178 5.71 -5.57 19.32
CA LYS A 178 4.26 -5.43 19.13
C LYS A 178 3.86 -4.60 17.91
N LEU A 179 4.78 -3.81 17.32
CA LEU A 179 4.57 -3.09 16.06
C LEU A 179 4.63 -4.05 14.88
N GLN A 180 3.54 -4.77 14.66
CA GLN A 180 3.40 -5.68 13.53
C GLN A 180 2.82 -4.93 12.33
N CYS A 181 3.13 -5.37 11.11
CA CYS A 181 2.58 -4.82 9.87
C CYS A 181 2.93 -3.35 9.57
N CYS A 182 3.40 -2.57 10.53
CA CYS A 182 3.62 -1.13 10.39
C CYS A 182 5.04 -0.68 10.72
N LYS A 183 6.04 -1.58 10.63
CA LYS A 183 7.46 -1.24 10.79
C LYS A 183 8.29 -1.70 9.60
N LYS A 184 9.29 -0.89 9.22
CA LYS A 184 10.22 -1.18 8.11
C LYS A 184 11.59 -0.60 8.42
N THR A 185 12.66 -1.20 7.92
CA THR A 185 14.00 -0.68 8.13
C THR A 185 14.21 0.67 7.44
N TYR A 186 15.00 1.54 8.04
CA TYR A 186 15.20 2.93 7.63
C TYR A 186 15.62 3.15 6.16
N PRO A 187 16.44 2.30 5.52
CA PRO A 187 16.78 2.46 4.11
C PRO A 187 15.57 2.58 3.17
N TRP A 188 14.40 2.07 3.57
CA TRP A 188 13.16 2.14 2.80
C TRP A 188 12.33 3.43 3.06
N LYS A 189 12.84 4.37 3.86
CA LYS A 189 12.10 5.60 4.22
C LYS A 189 11.68 6.44 3.01
N TYR A 190 12.41 6.37 1.90
CA TYR A 190 12.09 7.07 0.67
C TYR A 190 10.73 6.67 0.06
N GLU A 191 10.19 5.51 0.45
CA GLU A 191 8.88 5.06 -0.05
C GLU A 191 7.73 5.92 0.48
N ASN A 192 7.92 6.62 1.63
CA ASN A 192 6.85 7.34 2.32
C ASN A 192 5.57 6.48 2.36
N GLU A 193 5.72 5.29 2.95
CA GLU A 193 4.73 4.22 2.86
C GLU A 193 3.66 4.34 3.93
N CYS A 194 2.41 4.13 3.52
CA CYS A 194 1.32 3.71 4.40
C CYS A 194 0.71 2.41 3.86
N ARG A 195 0.08 1.63 4.74
CA ARG A 195 -0.49 0.32 4.41
C ARG A 195 -1.98 0.26 4.70
N LEU A 196 -2.75 -0.10 3.69
CA LEU A 196 -4.11 -0.61 3.88
C LEU A 196 -4.00 -2.06 4.34
N ILE A 197 -4.60 -2.37 5.48
CA ILE A 197 -4.54 -3.69 6.11
C ILE A 197 -5.96 -4.19 6.35
N VAL A 198 -6.18 -5.46 6.02
CA VAL A 198 -7.36 -6.23 6.40
C VAL A 198 -6.88 -7.35 7.32
N SER A 199 -7.40 -7.39 8.54
CA SER A 199 -7.10 -8.42 9.54
C SER A 199 -8.31 -9.34 9.71
N ILE A 200 -8.09 -10.65 9.58
CA ILE A 200 -9.15 -11.67 9.62
C ILE A 200 -8.79 -12.74 10.65
N ASN A 201 -9.74 -13.17 11.46
CA ASN A 201 -9.52 -14.31 12.37
C ASN A 201 -9.17 -15.56 11.54
N LYS A 202 -8.05 -16.18 11.87
CA LYS A 202 -7.52 -17.37 11.16
C LYS A 202 -8.51 -18.54 11.12
N LYS A 203 -9.41 -18.65 12.09
CA LYS A 203 -10.45 -19.69 12.11
C LYS A 203 -11.51 -19.52 11.03
N LEU A 204 -11.63 -18.32 10.45
CA LEU A 204 -12.63 -18.01 9.42
C LEU A 204 -12.19 -18.33 8.00
N ILE A 205 -10.91 -18.63 7.80
CA ILE A 205 -10.29 -18.79 6.47
C ILE A 205 -9.43 -20.05 6.41
N THR A 206 -9.18 -20.53 5.19
CA THR A 206 -8.28 -21.67 4.94
C THR A 206 -6.87 -21.18 4.59
N ASN A 207 -5.88 -22.08 4.63
CA ASN A 207 -4.51 -21.78 4.24
C ASN A 207 -4.36 -21.44 2.73
N LYS A 208 -5.37 -21.72 1.91
CA LYS A 208 -5.42 -21.33 0.50
C LYS A 208 -5.70 -19.84 0.31
N CYS A 209 -6.36 -19.21 1.28
CA CYS A 209 -6.71 -17.79 1.22
C CYS A 209 -5.47 -16.90 1.36
N LYS A 210 -4.87 -16.54 0.25
CA LYS A 210 -3.66 -15.69 0.17
C LYS A 210 -3.95 -14.24 -0.20
N ILE A 211 -5.16 -13.98 -0.69
CA ILE A 211 -5.58 -12.70 -1.26
C ILE A 211 -6.92 -12.29 -0.66
N VAL A 212 -7.05 -11.01 -0.36
CA VAL A 212 -8.33 -10.32 -0.12
C VAL A 212 -8.63 -9.46 -1.34
N GLN A 213 -9.85 -9.54 -1.82
CA GLN A 213 -10.40 -8.70 -2.88
C GLN A 213 -11.44 -7.75 -2.28
N ILE A 214 -11.29 -6.46 -2.56
CA ILE A 214 -12.25 -5.41 -2.22
C ILE A 214 -12.90 -4.92 -3.52
N ASN A 215 -14.22 -4.91 -3.57
CA ASN A 215 -14.96 -4.30 -4.68
C ASN A 215 -15.01 -2.79 -4.49
N LEU A 216 -14.52 -2.05 -5.48
CA LEU A 216 -14.48 -0.58 -5.51
C LEU A 216 -15.66 0.02 -6.28
N ASP A 217 -16.51 -0.82 -6.88
CA ASP A 217 -17.65 -0.34 -7.66
C ASP A 217 -18.62 0.46 -6.81
N GLY A 218 -19.12 1.56 -7.36
CA GLY A 218 -19.98 2.50 -6.61
C GLY A 218 -19.27 3.37 -5.58
N MET A 219 -17.94 3.24 -5.38
CA MET A 219 -17.17 4.09 -4.49
C MET A 219 -16.72 5.38 -5.19
N ASP A 220 -16.75 6.50 -4.46
CA ASP A 220 -16.15 7.75 -4.93
C ASP A 220 -14.63 7.73 -4.70
N LEU A 221 -13.90 7.22 -5.69
CA LEU A 221 -12.46 7.07 -5.63
C LEU A 221 -11.68 8.34 -6.03
N GLY A 222 -12.40 9.34 -6.55
CA GLY A 222 -11.83 10.58 -7.05
C GLY A 222 -11.34 10.50 -8.51
N LYS A 223 -11.19 11.66 -9.16
CA LYS A 223 -10.79 11.75 -10.58
C LYS A 223 -9.41 11.17 -10.87
N SER A 224 -8.50 11.20 -9.90
CA SER A 224 -7.15 10.63 -10.04
C SER A 224 -7.16 9.12 -10.24
N PHE A 225 -8.16 8.42 -9.72
CA PHE A 225 -8.32 6.98 -9.93
C PHE A 225 -8.57 6.59 -11.39
N GLU A 226 -9.23 7.45 -12.16
CA GLU A 226 -9.52 7.18 -13.58
C GLU A 226 -8.25 7.27 -14.45
N ARG A 227 -7.19 7.89 -13.94
CA ARG A 227 -5.90 8.04 -14.62
C ARG A 227 -4.94 6.97 -14.18
N VAL A 228 -4.39 6.26 -15.15
CA VAL A 228 -3.30 5.30 -14.95
C VAL A 228 -2.01 5.95 -15.48
N TYR A 229 -0.99 5.98 -14.63
CA TYR A 229 0.31 6.51 -15.01
C TYR A 229 1.26 5.37 -15.37
N ARG A 230 2.01 5.51 -16.43
CA ARG A 230 3.09 4.60 -16.84
C ARG A 230 4.45 5.14 -16.41
N GLY A 231 5.33 4.24 -16.02
CA GLY A 231 6.65 4.60 -15.53
C GLY A 231 7.57 5.16 -16.61
N PRO A 232 8.66 5.87 -16.20
CA PRO A 232 9.54 6.61 -17.12
C PRO A 232 10.34 5.72 -18.09
N ASN A 233 10.56 4.46 -17.77
CA ASN A 233 11.34 3.51 -18.58
C ASN A 233 10.49 2.69 -19.55
N TYR A 234 9.26 3.11 -19.82
CA TYR A 234 8.36 2.38 -20.68
C TYR A 234 8.84 2.42 -22.13
N PRO A 235 9.14 1.28 -22.80
CA PRO A 235 9.55 1.27 -24.20
C PRO A 235 8.34 1.55 -25.10
N LEU A 236 8.30 2.73 -25.68
CA LEU A 236 7.21 3.19 -26.58
C LEU A 236 6.82 2.18 -27.69
N LYS A 237 7.81 1.44 -28.21
CA LYS A 237 7.59 0.49 -29.31
C LYS A 237 6.75 -0.75 -28.89
N ASN A 238 6.78 -1.15 -27.64
CA ASN A 238 6.05 -2.34 -27.15
C ASN A 238 4.62 -2.00 -26.74
N PHE A 239 4.33 -0.71 -26.57
CA PHE A 239 3.03 -0.26 -26.06
C PHE A 239 1.92 -0.41 -27.11
N GLN A 240 2.20 -0.07 -28.37
CA GLN A 240 1.19 -0.07 -29.43
C GLN A 240 0.64 -1.46 -29.76
N ASN A 241 1.40 -2.52 -29.45
CA ASN A 241 1.02 -3.90 -29.77
C ASN A 241 0.42 -4.70 -28.60
N SER A 242 0.50 -4.20 -27.38
CA SER A 242 0.15 -4.98 -26.18
C SER A 242 -1.05 -4.49 -25.39
N LEU A 243 -1.56 -3.30 -25.68
CA LEU A 243 -2.73 -2.76 -24.98
C LEU A 243 -3.92 -2.63 -25.93
N PRO A 244 -5.14 -2.92 -25.47
CA PRO A 244 -6.34 -2.69 -26.26
C PRO A 244 -6.43 -1.21 -26.66
N SER A 245 -6.84 -0.95 -27.92
CA SER A 245 -6.94 0.39 -28.50
C SER A 245 -7.78 1.42 -27.73
N LYS A 246 -8.60 0.97 -26.77
CA LYS A 246 -9.40 1.83 -25.89
C LYS A 246 -8.60 2.46 -24.73
N LEU A 247 -7.37 2.05 -24.52
CA LEU A 247 -6.57 2.47 -23.34
C LEU A 247 -5.68 3.70 -23.60
N ASP A 248 -5.46 4.08 -24.86
CA ASP A 248 -4.48 5.11 -25.23
C ASP A 248 -4.79 6.50 -24.67
N ASN A 249 -6.07 6.85 -24.49
CA ASN A 249 -6.48 8.19 -24.04
C ASN A 249 -6.59 8.34 -22.52
N THR A 250 -6.39 7.27 -21.75
CA THR A 250 -6.55 7.27 -20.28
C THR A 250 -5.26 6.94 -19.55
N ILE A 251 -4.15 6.76 -20.26
CA ILE A 251 -2.85 6.46 -19.69
C ILE A 251 -1.94 7.68 -19.84
N ASP A 252 -1.63 8.29 -18.71
CA ASP A 252 -0.72 9.41 -18.62
C ASP A 252 0.73 8.93 -18.41
N TRP A 253 1.68 9.80 -18.80
CA TRP A 253 3.09 9.58 -18.51
C TRP A 253 3.42 9.98 -17.07
N SER A 254 4.40 9.27 -16.49
CA SER A 254 5.05 9.73 -15.28
C SER A 254 5.69 11.10 -15.48
N LEU A 255 5.55 11.98 -14.50
CA LEU A 255 6.26 13.26 -14.45
C LEU A 255 7.79 13.08 -14.32
N CYS A 256 8.24 11.88 -13.90
CA CYS A 256 9.65 11.52 -13.84
C CYS A 256 10.26 11.14 -15.20
N ASP A 257 9.46 11.06 -16.28
CA ASP A 257 10.02 10.94 -17.62
C ASP A 257 10.70 12.25 -17.99
N GLY A 258 12.04 12.24 -18.07
CA GLY A 258 12.87 13.43 -18.29
C GLY A 258 12.50 14.29 -19.49
N LYS A 259 11.67 13.78 -20.41
CA LYS A 259 11.11 14.53 -21.55
C LYS A 259 9.92 15.39 -21.16
N HIS A 260 9.20 15.08 -20.09
CA HIS A 260 7.96 15.75 -19.68
C HIS A 260 8.08 16.56 -18.40
N CYS A 261 9.14 16.38 -17.59
CA CYS A 261 9.37 17.17 -16.37
C CYS A 261 9.45 18.69 -16.61
N ILE A 262 9.73 19.14 -17.82
CA ILE A 262 9.95 20.55 -18.13
C ILE A 262 8.68 21.25 -18.62
N ASN A 263 7.74 20.55 -19.24
CA ASN A 263 6.64 21.18 -19.97
C ASN A 263 5.30 21.23 -19.21
N ASN A 264 5.08 20.41 -18.17
CA ASN A 264 3.78 20.34 -17.49
C ASN A 264 3.65 21.23 -16.24
N ARG A 265 4.71 21.95 -15.83
CA ARG A 265 4.61 22.94 -14.73
C ARG A 265 3.93 24.27 -15.14
N LYS A 266 3.50 24.43 -16.39
CA LYS A 266 2.81 25.64 -16.87
C LYS A 266 1.29 25.54 -16.93
N GLY A 267 0.70 24.48 -16.39
CA GLY A 267 -0.72 24.23 -16.50
C GLY A 267 -1.41 23.76 -15.22
N ILE A 268 -0.91 24.15 -14.03
CA ILE A 268 -1.65 24.01 -12.75
C ILE A 268 -1.86 25.39 -12.17
#